data_4bfa2b6c910c187e92d61f2907a791ee
#
_entry.id   4bfa2b6c910c187e92d61f2907a791ee
#
_cell.length_a   1.000
_cell.length_b   1.000
_cell.length_c   1.000
_cell.angle_alpha   90.00
_cell.angle_beta   90.00
_cell.angle_gamma   90.00
#
_symmetry.space_group_name_H-M   'P 1'
#
loop_
_entity.id
_entity.type
_entity.pdbx_description
1 polymer ?
#
loop_
_entity_poly.entity_id
_entity_poly.type
_entity_poly.pdbx_seq_one_letter_code
_entity_poly.pdbx_strand_id
1 'polypeptide(L)' 'MKTQLLKSYRVRAGVTQKIIAKLLQIDVTTYSKKENGIIEFKANEILILKKTLNLTPMEIDEIFFNSKVEFISTNIEVI' A
#
# COMPACT_ATOMS: atom_id res chain seq x y z
N MET A 1 2.42 7.84 -2.16
CA MET A 1 1.47 6.71 -2.12
C MET A 1 0.10 7.14 -2.62
N LYS A 2 -0.55 6.29 -3.36
CA LYS A 2 -1.92 6.55 -3.83
C LYS A 2 -2.94 6.03 -2.82
N THR A 3 -3.32 6.90 -1.89
CA THR A 3 -4.16 6.53 -0.74
C THR A 3 -5.55 6.03 -1.15
N GLN A 4 -6.18 6.69 -2.11
CA GLN A 4 -7.51 6.30 -2.56
C GLN A 4 -7.49 4.95 -3.27
N LEU A 5 -6.41 4.65 -3.97
CA LEU A 5 -6.27 3.38 -4.66
C LEU A 5 -6.12 2.24 -3.65
N LEU A 6 -5.29 2.41 -2.62
CA LEU A 6 -5.16 1.42 -1.55
C LEU A 6 -6.51 1.17 -0.88
N LYS A 7 -7.22 2.24 -0.55
CA LYS A 7 -8.53 2.13 0.08
C LYS A 7 -9.51 1.36 -0.80
N SER A 8 -9.51 1.63 -2.11
CA SER A 8 -10.41 0.95 -3.04
C SER A 8 -10.12 -0.55 -3.12
N TYR A 9 -8.86 -0.94 -3.12
CA TYR A 9 -8.48 -2.36 -3.10
C TYR A 9 -8.89 -3.04 -1.80
N ARG A 10 -8.76 -2.33 -0.67
CA ARG A 10 -9.23 -2.86 0.62
C ARG A 10 -10.73 -3.09 0.60
N VAL A 11 -11.49 -2.11 0.14
CA VAL A 11 -12.95 -2.21 0.04
C VAL A 11 -13.36 -3.32 -0.92
N ARG A 12 -12.68 -3.43 -2.06
CA ARG A 12 -12.90 -4.51 -3.04
C ARG A 12 -12.73 -5.88 -2.41
N ALA A 13 -11.72 -6.03 -1.56
CA ALA A 13 -11.45 -7.28 -0.87
C ALA A 13 -12.42 -7.57 0.28
N GLY A 14 -13.27 -6.61 0.63
CA GLY A 14 -14.22 -6.77 1.74
C GLY A 14 -13.55 -6.76 3.10
N VAL A 15 -12.38 -6.13 3.22
CA VAL A 15 -11.60 -6.13 4.46
C VAL A 15 -11.69 -4.77 5.12
N THR A 16 -12.01 -4.75 6.43
CA THR A 16 -12.10 -3.51 7.19
C THR A 16 -10.72 -3.06 7.67
N GLN A 17 -10.60 -1.77 8.00
CA GLN A 17 -9.38 -1.25 8.61
C GLN A 17 -9.04 -1.98 9.90
N LYS A 18 -10.06 -2.32 10.69
CA LYS A 18 -9.89 -3.02 11.95
C LYS A 18 -9.26 -4.40 11.76
N ILE A 19 -9.68 -5.13 10.73
CA ILE A 19 -9.13 -6.45 10.42
C ILE A 19 -7.66 -6.31 10.02
N ILE A 20 -7.34 -5.37 9.14
CA ILE A 20 -5.96 -5.18 8.71
C ILE A 20 -5.08 -4.73 9.88
N ALA A 21 -5.55 -3.81 10.69
CA ALA A 21 -4.80 -3.36 11.86
C ALA A 21 -4.44 -4.53 12.77
N LYS A 22 -5.39 -5.44 12.98
CA LYS A 22 -5.13 -6.64 13.79
C LYS A 22 -4.06 -7.52 13.16
N LEU A 23 -4.12 -7.72 11.84
CA LEU A 23 -3.12 -8.53 11.13
C LEU A 23 -1.73 -7.89 11.19
N LEU A 24 -1.66 -6.56 11.17
CA LEU A 24 -0.40 -5.83 11.27
C LEU A 24 0.06 -5.66 12.72
N GLN A 25 -0.75 -6.07 13.69
CA GLN A 25 -0.49 -5.92 15.13
C GLN A 25 -0.30 -4.46 15.52
N ILE A 26 -1.13 -3.59 14.96
CA ILE A 26 -1.14 -2.16 15.29
C ILE A 26 -2.56 -1.73 15.63
N ASP A 27 -2.67 -0.57 16.25
CA ASP A 27 -3.96 0.04 16.55
C ASP A 27 -4.66 0.48 15.26
N VAL A 28 -5.99 0.43 15.24
CA VAL A 28 -6.76 0.83 14.07
C VAL A 28 -6.55 2.31 13.71
N THR A 29 -6.35 3.15 14.72
CA THR A 29 -6.05 4.56 14.49
C THR A 29 -4.72 4.73 13.76
N THR A 30 -3.72 3.93 14.15
CA THR A 30 -2.41 3.91 13.48
C THR A 30 -2.56 3.43 12.05
N TYR A 31 -3.33 2.36 11.82
CA TYR A 31 -3.55 1.89 10.46
C TYR A 31 -4.23 2.95 9.60
N SER A 32 -5.25 3.63 10.14
CA SER A 32 -5.94 4.70 9.41
C SER A 32 -4.97 5.80 8.98
N LYS A 33 -4.04 6.18 9.85
CA LYS A 33 -3.01 7.16 9.50
C LYS A 33 -2.09 6.65 8.39
N LYS A 34 -1.77 5.36 8.41
CA LYS A 34 -0.95 4.76 7.34
C LYS A 34 -1.71 4.73 6.00
N GLU A 35 -2.96 4.34 6.02
CA GLU A 35 -3.79 4.30 4.81
C GLU A 35 -3.99 5.70 4.22
N ASN A 36 -4.03 6.72 5.07
CA ASN A 36 -4.18 8.11 4.63
C ASN A 36 -2.85 8.80 4.32
N GLY A 37 -1.73 8.07 4.37
CA GLY A 37 -0.44 8.61 3.99
C GLY A 37 0.25 9.47 5.04
N ILE A 38 -0.28 9.53 6.27
CA ILE A 38 0.29 10.32 7.35
C ILE A 38 1.53 9.62 7.93
N ILE A 39 1.46 8.28 8.03
CA ILE A 39 2.56 7.44 8.50
C ILE A 39 2.90 6.45 7.39
N GLU A 40 4.19 6.26 7.11
CA GLU A 40 4.62 5.31 6.08
C GLU A 40 4.40 3.87 6.51
N PHE A 41 4.09 3.02 5.55
CA PHE A 41 4.07 1.58 5.76
C PHE A 41 5.49 1.02 5.80
N LYS A 42 5.72 0.07 6.69
CA LYS A 42 6.95 -0.71 6.70
C LYS A 42 6.90 -1.79 5.61
N ALA A 43 8.08 -2.23 5.18
CA ALA A 43 8.17 -3.24 4.12
C ALA A 43 7.39 -4.52 4.46
N ASN A 44 7.51 -5.01 5.69
CA ASN A 44 6.77 -6.20 6.10
C ASN A 44 5.26 -5.99 6.13
N GLU A 45 4.83 -4.77 6.42
CA GLU A 45 3.39 -4.43 6.39
C GLU A 45 2.86 -4.44 4.96
N ILE A 46 3.64 -3.95 4.01
CA ILE A 46 3.27 -3.99 2.59
C ILE A 46 3.12 -5.44 2.12
N LEU A 47 4.01 -6.33 2.56
CA LEU A 47 3.90 -7.75 2.24
C LEU A 47 2.62 -8.37 2.79
N ILE A 48 2.23 -8.01 4.01
CA ILE A 48 0.98 -8.48 4.60
C ILE A 48 -0.22 -7.95 3.82
N LEU A 49 -0.20 -6.67 3.45
CA LEU A 49 -1.26 -6.08 2.61
C LEU A 49 -1.36 -6.79 1.27
N LYS A 50 -0.22 -7.09 0.65
CA LYS A 50 -0.19 -7.80 -0.62
C LYS A 50 -0.95 -9.12 -0.53
N LYS A 51 -0.70 -9.89 0.52
CA LYS A 51 -1.37 -11.19 0.73
C LYS A 51 -2.84 -11.00 1.10
N THR A 52 -3.11 -10.11 2.04
CA THR A 52 -4.46 -9.92 2.57
C THR A 52 -5.43 -9.40 1.53
N LEU A 53 -4.98 -8.46 0.71
CA LEU A 53 -5.79 -7.83 -0.33
C LEU A 53 -5.62 -8.51 -1.69
N ASN A 54 -4.81 -9.56 -1.76
CA ASN A 54 -4.52 -10.29 -3.00
C ASN A 54 -4.04 -9.35 -4.11
N LEU A 55 -3.07 -8.51 -3.79
CA LEU A 55 -2.53 -7.53 -4.73
C LEU A 55 -1.45 -8.16 -5.60
N THR A 56 -1.47 -7.79 -6.88
CA THR A 56 -0.40 -8.18 -7.80
C THR A 56 0.84 -7.30 -7.56
N PRO A 57 2.03 -7.73 -8.00
CA PRO A 57 3.22 -6.87 -7.92
C PRO A 57 3.01 -5.52 -8.61
N MET A 58 2.28 -5.50 -9.73
CA MET A 58 1.98 -4.28 -10.45
C MET A 58 1.09 -3.35 -9.62
N GLU A 59 0.11 -3.90 -8.91
CA GLU A 59 -0.77 -3.12 -8.04
C GLU A 59 0.00 -2.54 -6.84
N ILE A 60 0.91 -3.30 -6.26
CA ILE A 60 1.79 -2.83 -5.19
C ILE A 60 2.63 -1.64 -5.69
N ASP A 61 3.21 -1.80 -6.87
CA ASP A 61 4.02 -0.75 -7.48
C ASP A 61 3.19 0.51 -7.72
N GLU A 62 1.99 0.35 -8.25
CA GLU A 62 1.09 1.46 -8.53
C GLU A 62 0.68 2.22 -7.27
N ILE A 63 0.39 1.50 -6.19
CA ILE A 63 -0.01 2.13 -4.93
C ILE A 63 1.16 2.85 -4.25
N PHE A 64 2.29 2.17 -4.14
CA PHE A 64 3.36 2.62 -3.24
C PHE A 64 4.54 3.28 -3.94
N PHE A 65 4.81 2.94 -5.20
CA PHE A 65 6.07 3.30 -5.86
C PHE A 65 5.91 3.95 -7.22
N ASN A 66 4.72 4.14 -7.72
CA ASN A 66 4.46 4.58 -9.08
C ASN A 66 5.33 5.76 -9.55
N SER A 67 5.38 6.84 -8.77
CA SER A 67 6.18 8.02 -9.14
C SER A 67 7.66 7.72 -9.19
N LYS A 68 8.15 6.86 -8.29
CA LYS A 68 9.57 6.50 -8.25
C LYS A 68 9.94 5.61 -9.41
N VAL A 69 9.04 4.72 -9.79
CA VAL A 69 9.26 3.82 -10.93
C VAL A 69 9.36 4.62 -12.22
N GLU A 70 8.48 5.57 -12.43
CA GLU A 70 8.54 6.44 -13.60
C GLU A 70 9.85 7.22 -13.66
N PHE A 71 10.28 7.75 -12.54
CA PHE A 71 11.54 8.50 -12.47
C PHE A 71 12.73 7.61 -12.82
N ILE A 72 12.78 6.41 -12.26
CA ILE A 72 13.85 5.46 -12.52
C ILE A 72 13.88 5.05 -13.98
N SER A 73 12.72 4.78 -14.57
CA SER A 73 12.61 4.42 -15.97
C SER A 73 13.16 5.53 -16.87
N THR A 74 12.83 6.76 -16.58
CA THR A 74 13.31 7.92 -17.31
C THR A 74 14.84 8.02 -17.24
N ASN A 75 15.39 7.81 -16.06
CA ASN A 75 16.84 7.84 -15.87
C ASN A 75 17.55 6.73 -16.65
N ILE A 76 16.98 5.56 -16.64
CA ILE A 76 17.54 4.42 -17.37
C ILE A 76 17.55 4.69 -18.88
N GLU A 77 16.51 5.29 -19.39
CA GLU A 77 16.40 5.64 -20.80
C GLU A 77 17.45 6.66 -21.23
N VAL A 78 17.83 7.54 -20.34
CA VAL A 78 18.83 8.56 -20.60
C VAL A 78 20.24 7.98 -20.65
N ILE A 79 20.48 6.95 -19.91
CA ILE A 79 21.78 6.29 -19.83
C ILE A 79 22.01 5.41 -21.07
#